data_d61fb0a159db1fcc4b9b1afba9bab185
#
_entry.id   d61fb0a159db1fcc4b9b1afba9bab185
#
_cell.length_a   1.000
_cell.length_b   1.000
_cell.length_c   1.000
_cell.angle_alpha   90.00
_cell.angle_beta   90.00
_cell.angle_gamma   90.00
#
_symmetry.space_group_name_H-M   'P 1'
#
loop_
_entity.id
_entity.type
_entity.pdbx_description
1 polymer ?
#
loop_
_entity_poly.entity_id
_entity_poly.type
_entity_poly.pdbx_seq_one_letter_code
_entity_poly.pdbx_strand_id
1 'polypeptide(L)'
;MKARVIYLLLCAALLAGIVAADSGTGAAYQPAAHTLSANSFTYYAIEQDRTLCAWGDRYSQAPSLEEAVPILEDIVSVDAGWRGCLAIDAQGRLWSVGEYMLDEPGSEPRLVMDHVADVSAGLNHFVFLTADGDVYVCGRNTGYPVEVDETTQYTPPVCAAHGAKAVAACDDGSFTLLENGDLLFCGTFLAFSTPEPVLVGQGFDDLPCGAWAVKGNDLYVIRETETPAGRKFTLERCLTGVTEVYAGIVRMADGRFLALDTTDAETPAFRALSLPEDITYACLSDRLLLQRGGKRSDKTTIL
;
A
#
# COMPACT_ATOMS: atom_id res chain seq x y z
N MET A 1 8.61 -6.77 19.62
CA MET A 1 7.22 -6.75 20.12
C MET A 1 6.50 -5.42 19.87
N LYS A 2 7.18 -4.25 19.93
CA LYS A 2 6.52 -2.93 19.68
C LYS A 2 6.26 -2.64 18.18
N ALA A 3 7.11 -3.08 17.26
CA ALA A 3 6.93 -2.84 15.83
C ALA A 3 5.77 -3.64 15.19
N ARG A 4 5.52 -4.87 15.66
CA ARG A 4 4.35 -5.65 15.22
C ARG A 4 3.00 -4.98 15.53
N VAL A 5 2.95 -4.18 16.60
CA VAL A 5 1.73 -3.49 17.03
C VAL A 5 1.40 -2.31 16.11
N ILE A 6 2.40 -1.64 15.54
CA ILE A 6 2.18 -0.44 14.69
C ILE A 6 1.64 -0.83 13.31
N TYR A 7 2.12 -1.92 12.71
CA TYR A 7 1.59 -2.41 11.42
C TYR A 7 0.19 -3.04 11.57
N LEU A 8 -0.06 -3.79 12.65
CA LEU A 8 -1.40 -4.29 13.01
C LEU A 8 -2.40 -3.16 13.29
N LEU A 9 -1.95 -2.01 13.82
CA LEU A 9 -2.81 -0.86 14.07
C LEU A 9 -3.22 -0.12 12.78
N LEU A 10 -2.39 -0.10 11.74
CA LEU A 10 -2.77 0.49 10.44
C LEU A 10 -3.87 -0.31 9.73
N CYS A 11 -3.90 -1.62 9.89
CA CYS A 11 -4.92 -2.48 9.28
C CYS A 11 -6.15 -2.74 10.16
N ALA A 12 -6.02 -2.69 11.51
CA ALA A 12 -7.08 -3.09 12.45
C ALA A 12 -8.00 -1.96 12.92
N ALA A 13 -7.66 -0.71 12.64
CA ALA A 13 -8.26 0.43 13.29
C ALA A 13 -9.24 1.20 12.40
N LEU A 14 -10.49 0.79 12.32
CA LEU A 14 -11.52 1.60 11.67
C LEU A 14 -12.92 1.36 12.28
N LEU A 15 -13.37 2.19 13.19
CA LEU A 15 -14.77 2.31 13.57
C LEU A 15 -15.22 3.75 13.79
N ALA A 16 -16.29 4.04 13.04
CA ALA A 16 -17.36 5.00 13.31
C ALA A 16 -17.01 6.47 13.51
N GLY A 17 -17.19 7.16 12.46
CA GLY A 17 -17.59 8.56 12.41
C GLY A 17 -18.08 8.84 11.02
N ILE A 18 -19.35 8.59 10.72
CA ILE A 18 -19.96 9.05 9.48
C ILE A 18 -19.92 10.57 9.53
N VAL A 19 -18.95 11.16 8.88
CA VAL A 19 -19.05 12.58 8.51
C VAL A 19 -20.02 12.61 7.34
N ALA A 20 -21.25 13.09 7.59
CA ALA A 20 -22.19 13.34 6.53
C ALA A 20 -21.54 14.33 5.55
N ALA A 21 -21.19 13.86 4.36
CA ALA A 21 -20.64 14.68 3.32
C ALA A 21 -21.76 15.42 2.62
N ASP A 22 -21.52 16.70 2.41
CA ASP A 22 -22.33 17.57 1.56
C ASP A 22 -22.25 17.05 0.12
N SER A 23 -23.39 16.93 -0.55
CA SER A 23 -23.51 16.48 -1.94
C SER A 23 -23.12 17.61 -2.90
N GLY A 24 -21.91 18.12 -2.77
CA GLY A 24 -21.34 19.06 -3.75
C GLY A 24 -20.94 18.30 -5.03
N THR A 25 -21.08 18.97 -6.18
CA THR A 25 -20.57 18.54 -7.49
C THR A 25 -19.03 18.56 -7.46
N GLY A 26 -18.43 17.63 -6.73
CA GLY A 26 -16.98 17.51 -6.56
C GLY A 26 -16.31 16.82 -7.75
N ALA A 27 -15.00 16.96 -7.85
CA ALA A 27 -14.18 16.22 -8.81
C ALA A 27 -14.38 14.71 -8.62
N ALA A 28 -14.33 13.96 -9.72
CA ALA A 28 -14.35 12.50 -9.68
C ALA A 28 -13.08 11.98 -8.97
N TYR A 29 -13.18 10.80 -8.35
CA TYR A 29 -12.02 10.10 -7.79
C TYR A 29 -10.96 9.87 -8.86
N GLN A 30 -9.70 10.04 -8.46
CA GLN A 30 -8.52 9.74 -9.27
C GLN A 30 -7.54 8.91 -8.44
N PRO A 31 -7.01 7.80 -8.97
CA PRO A 31 -5.94 7.07 -8.31
C PRO A 31 -4.70 7.95 -8.14
N ALA A 32 -4.07 7.88 -6.97
CA ALA A 32 -2.83 8.60 -6.71
C ALA A 32 -1.63 7.80 -7.23
N ALA A 33 -0.66 8.48 -7.85
CA ALA A 33 0.62 7.85 -8.20
C ALA A 33 1.43 7.58 -6.93
N HIS A 34 2.01 6.38 -6.81
CA HIS A 34 2.81 5.96 -5.64
C HIS A 34 4.23 6.51 -5.75
N THR A 35 4.42 7.80 -5.47
CA THR A 35 5.71 8.49 -5.59
C THR A 35 6.43 8.67 -4.26
N LEU A 36 5.83 8.26 -3.16
CA LEU A 36 6.37 8.36 -1.81
C LEU A 36 5.90 7.15 -1.01
N SER A 37 6.81 6.42 -0.41
CA SER A 37 6.49 5.27 0.44
C SER A 37 7.46 5.15 1.61
N ALA A 38 7.07 4.48 2.67
CA ALA A 38 7.88 4.31 3.86
C ALA A 38 7.60 2.99 4.56
N ASN A 39 8.64 2.40 5.13
CA ASN A 39 8.51 1.41 6.19
C ASN A 39 8.90 2.04 7.54
N SER A 40 9.01 1.23 8.60
CA SER A 40 9.34 1.74 9.94
C SER A 40 10.75 2.34 10.08
N PHE A 41 11.62 2.22 9.08
CA PHE A 41 13.03 2.55 9.20
C PHE A 41 13.59 3.33 8.00
N THR A 42 12.97 3.22 6.84
CA THR A 42 13.45 3.83 5.61
C THR A 42 12.30 4.49 4.86
N TYR A 43 12.59 5.64 4.33
CA TYR A 43 11.67 6.46 3.54
C TYR A 43 12.16 6.50 2.10
N TYR A 44 11.24 6.47 1.16
CA TYR A 44 11.52 6.47 -0.27
C TYR A 44 10.71 7.56 -0.94
N ALA A 45 11.34 8.33 -1.82
CA ALA A 45 10.66 9.34 -2.63
C ALA A 45 11.22 9.37 -4.05
N ILE A 46 10.33 9.54 -5.01
CA ILE A 46 10.66 9.77 -6.40
C ILE A 46 10.72 11.29 -6.61
N GLU A 47 11.87 11.81 -6.98
CA GLU A 47 12.06 13.23 -7.26
C GLU A 47 11.51 13.62 -8.65
N GLN A 48 11.47 14.90 -8.98
CA GLN A 48 10.92 15.40 -10.26
C GLN A 48 11.61 14.83 -11.51
N ASP A 49 12.90 14.57 -11.40
CA ASP A 49 13.72 13.98 -12.46
C ASP A 49 13.58 12.45 -12.54
N ARG A 50 12.65 11.89 -11.76
CA ARG A 50 12.40 10.45 -11.61
C ARG A 50 13.54 9.67 -10.94
N THR A 51 14.39 10.35 -10.19
CA THR A 51 15.35 9.69 -9.32
C THR A 51 14.65 9.18 -8.06
N LEU A 52 14.74 7.89 -7.76
CA LEU A 52 14.34 7.32 -6.48
C LEU A 52 15.42 7.59 -5.45
N CYS A 53 15.06 8.28 -4.39
CA CYS A 53 15.91 8.55 -3.25
C CYS A 53 15.41 7.85 -1.99
N ALA A 54 16.35 7.42 -1.12
CA ALA A 54 16.04 6.88 0.20
C ALA A 54 16.78 7.62 1.30
N TRP A 55 16.18 7.65 2.51
CA TRP A 55 16.78 8.17 3.74
C TRP A 55 16.21 7.45 4.96
N GLY A 56 16.76 7.69 6.16
CA GLY A 56 16.38 7.03 7.41
C GLY A 56 17.29 5.90 7.80
N ASP A 57 16.95 5.17 8.85
CA ASP A 57 17.73 4.05 9.33
C ASP A 57 17.51 2.82 8.45
N ARG A 58 18.58 2.33 7.84
CA ARG A 58 18.56 1.02 7.21
C ARG A 58 18.49 -0.07 8.28
N TYR A 59 17.62 -1.06 8.04
CA TYR A 59 17.49 -2.18 8.93
C TYR A 59 18.84 -2.89 9.17
N SER A 60 19.20 -2.94 10.43
CA SER A 60 20.15 -3.81 11.11
C SER A 60 21.65 -3.59 10.96
N GLN A 61 22.24 -2.88 10.05
CA GLN A 61 23.72 -2.70 10.05
C GLN A 61 24.26 -1.54 9.18
N ALA A 62 23.42 -0.74 8.55
CA ALA A 62 23.91 0.41 7.81
C ALA A 62 23.85 1.69 8.66
N PRO A 63 24.74 2.66 8.43
CA PRO A 63 24.66 3.95 9.10
C PRO A 63 23.30 4.61 8.78
N SER A 64 22.76 5.33 9.74
CA SER A 64 21.54 6.12 9.55
C SER A 64 21.74 7.07 8.38
N LEU A 65 20.76 7.13 7.48
CA LEU A 65 20.77 8.07 6.36
C LEU A 65 20.17 9.39 6.86
N GLU A 66 21.01 10.33 7.27
CA GLU A 66 20.56 11.68 7.62
C GLU A 66 20.16 12.48 6.37
N GLU A 67 20.79 12.16 5.22
CA GLU A 67 20.50 12.78 3.93
C GLU A 67 19.97 11.75 2.94
N ALA A 68 19.11 12.19 2.03
CA ALA A 68 18.59 11.33 0.99
C ALA A 68 19.68 10.92 0.00
N VAL A 69 19.75 9.64 -0.29
CA VAL A 69 20.71 9.05 -1.22
C VAL A 69 19.98 8.57 -2.47
N PRO A 70 20.42 8.94 -3.69
CA PRO A 70 19.84 8.38 -4.91
C PRO A 70 20.16 6.89 -5.03
N ILE A 71 19.14 6.11 -5.47
CA ILE A 71 19.25 4.65 -5.56
C ILE A 71 19.05 4.16 -7.00
N LEU A 72 18.03 4.68 -7.69
CA LEU A 72 17.63 4.29 -9.03
C LEU A 72 17.19 5.53 -9.82
N GLU A 73 17.35 5.47 -11.12
CA GLU A 73 16.89 6.51 -12.05
C GLU A 73 15.67 6.05 -12.84
N ASP A 74 14.94 7.01 -13.39
CA ASP A 74 13.77 6.81 -14.26
C ASP A 74 12.59 6.07 -13.61
N ILE A 75 12.43 6.16 -12.30
CA ILE A 75 11.39 5.50 -11.51
C ILE A 75 10.08 6.28 -11.55
N VAL A 76 8.95 5.56 -11.65
CA VAL A 76 7.60 6.13 -11.71
C VAL A 76 6.68 5.70 -10.56
N SER A 77 7.00 4.58 -9.90
CA SER A 77 6.24 4.07 -8.75
C SER A 77 7.17 3.37 -7.75
N VAL A 78 6.87 3.48 -6.46
CA VAL A 78 7.61 2.80 -5.38
C VAL A 78 6.66 2.37 -4.26
N ASP A 79 6.85 1.16 -3.76
CA ASP A 79 6.21 0.73 -2.51
C ASP A 79 7.19 0.01 -1.59
N ALA A 80 7.09 0.33 -0.29
CA ALA A 80 8.03 -0.08 0.75
C ALA A 80 7.48 -1.24 1.59
N GLY A 81 8.17 -2.37 1.53
CA GLY A 81 7.97 -3.48 2.46
C GLY A 81 8.86 -3.39 3.70
N TRP A 82 8.81 -4.42 4.53
CA TRP A 82 9.52 -4.44 5.83
C TRP A 82 11.02 -4.17 5.74
N ARG A 83 11.70 -4.62 4.69
CA ARG A 83 13.18 -4.60 4.60
C ARG A 83 13.72 -3.96 3.33
N GLY A 84 12.89 -3.30 2.56
CA GLY A 84 13.29 -2.68 1.31
C GLY A 84 12.09 -2.13 0.58
N CYS A 85 12.25 -1.88 -0.71
CA CYS A 85 11.17 -1.44 -1.57
C CYS A 85 11.17 -2.19 -2.90
N LEU A 86 10.03 -2.16 -3.56
CA LEU A 86 9.88 -2.44 -4.98
C LEU A 86 9.63 -1.13 -5.71
N ALA A 87 10.25 -0.97 -6.88
CA ALA A 87 10.13 0.22 -7.70
C ALA A 87 9.89 -0.15 -9.15
N ILE A 88 9.01 0.59 -9.82
CA ILE A 88 8.72 0.43 -11.25
C ILE A 88 9.35 1.60 -11.99
N ASP A 89 10.11 1.30 -13.05
CA ASP A 89 10.65 2.34 -13.92
C ASP A 89 9.69 2.71 -15.07
N ALA A 90 10.03 3.76 -15.81
CA ALA A 90 9.22 4.26 -16.91
C ALA A 90 9.09 3.28 -18.10
N GLN A 91 9.86 2.22 -18.12
CA GLN A 91 9.77 1.13 -19.09
C GLN A 91 8.90 -0.03 -18.60
N GLY A 92 8.33 0.08 -17.39
CA GLY A 92 7.55 -0.99 -16.76
C GLY A 92 8.40 -2.13 -16.22
N ARG A 93 9.67 -1.88 -15.90
CA ARG A 93 10.54 -2.87 -15.26
C ARG A 93 10.45 -2.73 -13.76
N LEU A 94 10.24 -3.86 -13.09
CA LEU A 94 10.18 -3.94 -11.63
C LEU A 94 11.56 -4.21 -11.06
N TRP A 95 11.98 -3.36 -10.14
CA TRP A 95 13.25 -3.44 -9.41
C TRP A 95 12.99 -3.71 -7.94
N SER A 96 13.80 -4.58 -7.33
CA SER A 96 13.86 -4.73 -5.87
C SER A 96 15.09 -4.05 -5.31
N VAL A 97 14.92 -3.36 -4.17
CA VAL A 97 15.99 -2.68 -3.45
C VAL A 97 15.91 -3.04 -1.97
N GLY A 98 16.98 -3.56 -1.40
CA GLY A 98 17.06 -3.90 0.02
C GLY A 98 17.34 -5.36 0.29
N GLU A 99 17.45 -5.68 1.59
CA GLU A 99 17.77 -7.04 2.03
C GLU A 99 16.51 -7.92 2.02
N TYR A 100 16.69 -9.20 1.67
CA TYR A 100 15.65 -10.24 1.77
C TYR A 100 14.39 -10.06 0.93
N MET A 101 14.47 -9.29 -0.14
CA MET A 101 13.34 -9.15 -1.08
C MET A 101 13.22 -10.34 -2.02
N LEU A 102 14.35 -10.93 -2.38
CA LEU A 102 14.49 -12.11 -3.22
C LEU A 102 15.65 -12.92 -2.66
N ASP A 103 15.59 -14.22 -2.68
CA ASP A 103 16.48 -15.30 -2.20
C ASP A 103 17.93 -14.97 -1.75
N GLU A 104 18.48 -13.82 -2.13
CA GLU A 104 19.85 -13.45 -1.79
C GLU A 104 19.90 -12.11 -1.04
N PRO A 105 20.62 -12.03 0.08
CA PRO A 105 20.85 -10.78 0.76
C PRO A 105 21.70 -9.84 -0.12
N GLY A 106 21.23 -8.63 -0.33
CA GLY A 106 21.94 -7.60 -1.08
C GLY A 106 21.21 -6.28 -1.05
N SER A 107 21.96 -5.18 -0.98
CA SER A 107 21.42 -3.83 -0.98
C SER A 107 21.34 -3.21 -2.39
N GLU A 108 21.98 -3.84 -3.37
CA GLU A 108 22.02 -3.36 -4.74
C GLU A 108 20.67 -3.60 -5.44
N PRO A 109 20.21 -2.66 -6.27
CA PRO A 109 19.00 -2.84 -7.06
C PRO A 109 19.10 -4.06 -8.00
N ARG A 110 18.02 -4.84 -8.05
CA ARG A 110 17.92 -6.02 -8.92
C ARG A 110 16.65 -5.98 -9.75
N LEU A 111 16.78 -6.28 -11.04
CA LEU A 111 15.64 -6.45 -11.93
C LEU A 111 14.88 -7.74 -11.55
N VAL A 112 13.57 -7.60 -11.33
CA VAL A 112 12.67 -8.69 -10.95
C VAL A 112 11.88 -9.19 -12.15
N MET A 113 11.25 -8.28 -12.88
CA MET A 113 10.36 -8.59 -14.00
C MET A 113 10.17 -7.38 -14.90
N ASP A 114 9.82 -7.63 -16.14
CA ASP A 114 9.38 -6.62 -17.11
C ASP A 114 7.83 -6.58 -17.18
N HIS A 115 7.28 -5.56 -17.83
CA HIS A 115 5.84 -5.39 -18.06
C HIS A 115 4.98 -5.22 -16.79
N VAL A 116 5.53 -4.69 -15.73
CA VAL A 116 4.80 -4.44 -14.47
C VAL A 116 4.16 -3.06 -14.50
N ALA A 117 2.89 -3.00 -14.12
CA ALA A 117 2.07 -1.78 -14.08
C ALA A 117 1.82 -1.26 -12.66
N ASP A 118 1.77 -2.16 -11.66
CA ASP A 118 1.50 -1.79 -10.27
C ASP A 118 2.18 -2.75 -9.31
N VAL A 119 2.48 -2.27 -8.10
CA VAL A 119 3.13 -3.06 -7.05
C VAL A 119 2.62 -2.66 -5.68
N SER A 120 2.44 -3.64 -4.81
CA SER A 120 2.16 -3.40 -3.41
C SER A 120 2.94 -4.34 -2.50
N ALA A 121 3.46 -3.77 -1.42
CA ALA A 121 4.34 -4.44 -0.47
C ALA A 121 3.60 -4.75 0.84
N GLY A 122 3.53 -6.02 1.19
CA GLY A 122 3.07 -6.48 2.50
C GLY A 122 4.20 -6.58 3.52
N LEU A 123 3.91 -7.28 4.63
CA LEU A 123 4.89 -7.47 5.70
C LEU A 123 6.05 -8.37 5.26
N ASN A 124 5.75 -9.47 4.60
CA ASN A 124 6.73 -10.50 4.24
C ASN A 124 6.62 -10.95 2.78
N HIS A 125 5.72 -10.36 2.00
CA HIS A 125 5.48 -10.71 0.60
C HIS A 125 5.22 -9.46 -0.22
N PHE A 126 5.23 -9.62 -1.52
CA PHE A 126 4.91 -8.60 -2.50
C PHE A 126 3.90 -9.14 -3.47
N VAL A 127 2.99 -8.29 -3.88
CA VAL A 127 2.07 -8.54 -4.99
C VAL A 127 2.29 -7.48 -6.04
N PHE A 128 2.30 -7.86 -7.29
CA PHE A 128 2.44 -6.94 -8.40
C PHE A 128 1.61 -7.37 -9.60
N LEU A 129 1.20 -6.38 -10.36
CA LEU A 129 0.31 -6.49 -11.49
C LEU A 129 1.08 -6.19 -12.76
N THR A 130 0.96 -7.05 -13.77
CA THR A 130 1.47 -6.75 -15.11
C THR A 130 0.50 -5.87 -15.90
N ALA A 131 0.97 -5.24 -16.96
CA ALA A 131 0.14 -4.46 -17.87
C ALA A 131 -0.94 -5.31 -18.57
N ASP A 132 -0.78 -6.64 -18.61
CA ASP A 132 -1.73 -7.58 -19.18
C ASP A 132 -2.79 -8.06 -18.16
N GLY A 133 -2.73 -7.58 -16.93
CA GLY A 133 -3.68 -7.95 -15.88
C GLY A 133 -3.33 -9.25 -15.13
N ASP A 134 -2.11 -9.74 -15.26
CA ASP A 134 -1.64 -10.89 -14.50
C ASP A 134 -1.11 -10.46 -13.14
N VAL A 135 -1.52 -11.15 -12.09
CA VAL A 135 -1.08 -10.91 -10.71
C VAL A 135 0.02 -11.89 -10.35
N TYR A 136 1.13 -11.37 -9.91
CA TYR A 136 2.25 -12.14 -9.40
C TYR A 136 2.45 -11.90 -7.90
N VAL A 137 2.89 -12.93 -7.20
CA VAL A 137 3.29 -12.84 -5.79
C VAL A 137 4.70 -13.35 -5.64
N CYS A 138 5.44 -12.77 -4.70
CA CYS A 138 6.79 -13.22 -4.33
C CYS A 138 7.09 -12.86 -2.86
N GLY A 139 8.19 -13.36 -2.35
CA GLY A 139 8.62 -13.09 -0.99
C GLY A 139 8.51 -14.30 -0.06
N ARG A 140 8.40 -14.07 1.25
CA ARG A 140 8.23 -15.13 2.21
C ARG A 140 6.88 -15.79 2.00
N ASN A 141 6.86 -17.13 1.93
CA ASN A 141 5.66 -17.89 1.62
C ASN A 141 4.60 -17.73 2.71
N THR A 142 3.76 -16.75 2.56
CA THR A 142 2.67 -16.45 3.48
C THR A 142 1.41 -16.18 2.67
N GLY A 143 0.61 -17.23 2.50
CA GLY A 143 -0.80 -17.05 2.21
C GLY A 143 -1.29 -17.31 0.79
N TYR A 144 -0.47 -17.36 -0.24
CA TYR A 144 -0.94 -17.81 -1.55
C TYR A 144 -0.72 -19.31 -1.74
N PRO A 145 -1.65 -20.03 -2.44
CA PRO A 145 -1.50 -21.44 -2.74
C PRO A 145 -0.51 -21.67 -3.88
N VAL A 146 0.70 -21.15 -3.73
CA VAL A 146 1.77 -21.45 -4.67
C VAL A 146 2.56 -22.64 -4.13
N GLU A 147 2.69 -23.66 -4.97
CA GLU A 147 3.54 -24.80 -4.66
C GLU A 147 5.00 -24.34 -4.61
N VAL A 148 5.55 -24.24 -3.41
CA VAL A 148 6.96 -23.97 -3.17
C VAL A 148 7.58 -25.14 -2.45
N ASP A 149 8.83 -25.41 -2.75
CA ASP A 149 9.62 -26.37 -2.00
C ASP A 149 9.70 -25.97 -0.52
N GLU A 150 9.39 -26.87 0.39
CA GLU A 150 9.41 -26.64 1.85
C GLU A 150 10.75 -26.11 2.37
N THR A 151 11.81 -26.22 1.59
CA THR A 151 13.14 -25.71 1.90
C THR A 151 13.35 -24.26 1.47
N THR A 152 12.48 -23.70 0.64
CA THR A 152 12.61 -22.35 0.10
C THR A 152 12.06 -21.32 1.08
N GLN A 153 12.92 -20.45 1.60
CA GLN A 153 12.51 -19.37 2.50
C GLN A 153 11.73 -18.25 1.78
N TYR A 154 11.92 -18.12 0.47
CA TYR A 154 11.34 -17.06 -0.36
C TYR A 154 10.81 -17.64 -1.67
N THR A 155 9.58 -17.34 -1.95
CA THR A 155 8.94 -17.69 -3.23
C THR A 155 9.43 -16.70 -4.29
N PRO A 156 9.99 -17.18 -5.43
CA PRO A 156 10.23 -16.33 -6.57
C PRO A 156 8.90 -15.81 -7.13
N PRO A 157 8.88 -14.83 -8.06
CA PRO A 157 7.65 -14.39 -8.70
C PRO A 157 6.86 -15.54 -9.32
N VAL A 158 5.63 -15.76 -8.83
CA VAL A 158 4.71 -16.79 -9.32
C VAL A 158 3.37 -16.13 -9.67
N CYS A 159 2.83 -16.46 -10.85
CA CYS A 159 1.51 -15.98 -11.27
C CYS A 159 0.43 -16.60 -10.38
N ALA A 160 -0.37 -15.76 -9.73
CA ALA A 160 -1.41 -16.13 -8.77
C ALA A 160 -2.83 -15.93 -9.31
N ALA A 161 -3.04 -14.97 -10.21
CA ALA A 161 -4.34 -14.65 -10.78
C ALA A 161 -4.22 -13.93 -12.13
N HIS A 162 -5.35 -13.79 -12.83
CA HIS A 162 -5.46 -13.09 -14.11
C HIS A 162 -6.66 -12.14 -14.12
N GLY A 163 -6.65 -11.17 -15.03
CA GLY A 163 -7.76 -10.25 -15.25
C GLY A 163 -7.95 -9.23 -14.15
N ALA A 164 -6.89 -8.84 -13.46
CA ALA A 164 -6.88 -7.82 -12.44
C ALA A 164 -6.57 -6.43 -13.01
N LYS A 165 -7.04 -5.39 -12.31
CA LYS A 165 -6.74 -3.97 -12.59
C LYS A 165 -6.06 -3.26 -11.43
N ALA A 166 -6.07 -3.83 -10.22
CA ALA A 166 -5.34 -3.31 -9.07
C ALA A 166 -5.03 -4.41 -8.06
N VAL A 167 -3.98 -4.21 -7.28
CA VAL A 167 -3.53 -5.12 -6.22
C VAL A 167 -3.16 -4.33 -4.97
N ALA A 168 -3.41 -4.89 -3.79
CA ALA A 168 -2.95 -4.31 -2.53
C ALA A 168 -2.54 -5.40 -1.55
N ALA A 169 -1.32 -5.34 -1.07
CA ALA A 169 -0.82 -6.21 -0.03
C ALA A 169 -1.21 -5.70 1.37
N CYS A 170 -1.49 -6.61 2.28
CA CYS A 170 -1.72 -6.32 3.69
C CYS A 170 -1.19 -7.47 4.54
N ASP A 171 -0.53 -7.18 5.63
CA ASP A 171 0.08 -8.20 6.51
C ASP A 171 0.72 -9.37 5.72
N ASP A 172 0.14 -10.55 5.79
CA ASP A 172 0.54 -11.77 5.09
C ASP A 172 -0.53 -12.24 4.08
N GLY A 173 -1.27 -11.31 3.48
CA GLY A 173 -2.29 -11.56 2.46
C GLY A 173 -2.41 -10.42 1.46
N SER A 174 -3.18 -10.63 0.41
CA SER A 174 -3.36 -9.66 -0.66
C SER A 174 -4.79 -9.56 -1.13
N PHE A 175 -5.21 -8.35 -1.41
CA PHE A 175 -6.43 -8.06 -2.16
C PHE A 175 -6.12 -7.91 -3.64
N THR A 176 -7.01 -8.41 -4.47
CA THR A 176 -6.95 -8.30 -5.93
C THR A 176 -8.28 -7.76 -6.43
N LEU A 177 -8.24 -6.67 -7.17
CA LEU A 177 -9.42 -6.09 -7.81
C LEU A 177 -9.43 -6.47 -9.28
N LEU A 178 -10.44 -7.24 -9.69
CA LEU A 178 -10.61 -7.66 -11.07
C LEU A 178 -11.22 -6.56 -11.95
N GLU A 179 -11.02 -6.67 -13.26
CA GLU A 179 -11.57 -5.74 -14.27
C GLU A 179 -13.11 -5.58 -14.17
N ASN A 180 -13.84 -6.63 -13.78
CA ASN A 180 -15.29 -6.59 -13.59
C ASN A 180 -15.73 -5.92 -12.28
N GLY A 181 -14.79 -5.46 -11.45
CA GLY A 181 -15.03 -4.85 -10.15
C GLY A 181 -15.21 -5.82 -8.99
N ASP A 182 -14.95 -7.11 -9.20
CA ASP A 182 -14.92 -8.09 -8.09
C ASP A 182 -13.64 -7.92 -7.29
N LEU A 183 -13.78 -7.78 -5.98
CA LEU A 183 -12.68 -7.69 -5.03
C LEU A 183 -12.48 -9.06 -4.37
N LEU A 184 -11.30 -9.62 -4.56
CA LEU A 184 -10.90 -10.92 -4.01
C LEU A 184 -9.85 -10.73 -2.91
N PHE A 185 -9.76 -11.70 -2.02
CA PHE A 185 -8.69 -11.80 -1.01
C PHE A 185 -8.11 -13.21 -0.98
N CYS A 186 -6.81 -13.30 -0.79
CA CYS A 186 -6.09 -14.54 -0.54
C CYS A 186 -4.97 -14.30 0.49
N GLY A 187 -4.72 -15.28 1.35
CA GLY A 187 -3.68 -15.17 2.37
C GLY A 187 -4.22 -15.02 3.78
N THR A 188 -3.48 -14.32 4.62
CA THR A 188 -3.83 -14.06 6.02
C THR A 188 -4.03 -12.58 6.28
N PHE A 189 -5.17 -12.22 6.82
CA PHE A 189 -5.50 -10.87 7.28
C PHE A 189 -6.03 -10.95 8.70
N LEU A 190 -5.31 -10.39 9.65
CA LEU A 190 -5.57 -10.52 11.07
C LEU A 190 -5.69 -12.00 11.49
N ALA A 191 -6.87 -12.45 11.87
CA ALA A 191 -7.12 -13.83 12.27
C ALA A 191 -7.87 -14.67 11.19
N PHE A 192 -8.22 -14.04 10.05
CA PHE A 192 -8.78 -14.73 8.89
C PHE A 192 -7.67 -15.23 7.98
N SER A 193 -7.73 -16.51 7.60
CA SER A 193 -6.77 -17.08 6.67
C SER A 193 -7.47 -17.95 5.64
N THR A 194 -7.14 -17.77 4.38
CA THR A 194 -7.62 -18.58 3.27
C THR A 194 -6.52 -18.77 2.23
N PRO A 195 -6.20 -20.01 1.85
CA PRO A 195 -5.26 -20.30 0.78
C PRO A 195 -5.89 -20.10 -0.61
N GLU A 196 -7.21 -20.08 -0.71
CA GLU A 196 -7.93 -19.89 -1.96
C GLU A 196 -8.53 -18.48 -2.02
N PRO A 197 -8.52 -17.83 -3.21
CA PRO A 197 -9.14 -16.53 -3.36
C PRO A 197 -10.63 -16.55 -2.99
N VAL A 198 -11.06 -15.68 -2.09
CA VAL A 198 -12.46 -15.51 -1.69
C VAL A 198 -12.99 -14.15 -2.14
N LEU A 199 -14.26 -14.14 -2.55
CA LEU A 199 -14.94 -12.89 -2.92
C LEU A 199 -15.24 -12.07 -1.66
N VAL A 200 -14.72 -10.85 -1.64
CA VAL A 200 -14.90 -9.86 -0.56
C VAL A 200 -16.03 -8.90 -0.88
N GLY A 201 -16.12 -8.44 -2.13
CA GLY A 201 -17.14 -7.50 -2.58
C GLY A 201 -17.17 -7.31 -4.09
N GLN A 202 -18.12 -6.50 -4.58
CA GLN A 202 -18.33 -6.31 -6.00
C GLN A 202 -18.59 -4.85 -6.38
N GLY A 203 -18.22 -4.51 -7.62
CA GLY A 203 -18.47 -3.20 -8.22
C GLY A 203 -17.56 -2.11 -7.66
N PHE A 204 -16.33 -2.46 -7.29
CA PHE A 204 -15.30 -1.51 -6.90
C PHE A 204 -14.52 -1.00 -8.10
N ASP A 205 -14.01 0.23 -7.96
CA ASP A 205 -13.31 0.94 -9.03
C ASP A 205 -11.81 0.94 -8.81
N ASP A 206 -11.37 1.01 -7.54
CA ASP A 206 -9.96 1.07 -7.18
C ASP A 206 -9.67 0.42 -5.82
N LEU A 207 -8.38 0.11 -5.59
CA LEU A 207 -7.82 -0.52 -4.40
C LEU A 207 -6.53 0.23 -4.01
N PRO A 208 -6.65 1.43 -3.44
CA PRO A 208 -5.52 2.35 -3.31
C PRO A 208 -4.44 1.91 -2.33
N CYS A 209 -4.78 1.17 -1.30
CA CYS A 209 -3.80 0.61 -0.35
C CYS A 209 -4.46 -0.35 0.63
N GLY A 210 -3.71 -1.36 1.08
CA GLY A 210 -4.07 -2.25 2.18
C GLY A 210 -5.52 -2.74 2.14
N ALA A 211 -6.26 -2.50 3.21
CA ALA A 211 -7.65 -2.91 3.36
C ALA A 211 -8.66 -1.80 2.99
N TRP A 212 -8.35 -0.97 2.02
CA TRP A 212 -9.23 0.11 1.54
C TRP A 212 -9.63 -0.11 0.08
N ALA A 213 -10.90 0.13 -0.22
CA ALA A 213 -11.43 0.03 -1.57
C ALA A 213 -12.32 1.25 -1.90
N VAL A 214 -12.34 1.66 -3.15
CA VAL A 214 -13.10 2.81 -3.63
C VAL A 214 -14.19 2.35 -4.59
N LYS A 215 -15.38 2.93 -4.43
CA LYS A 215 -16.52 2.78 -5.34
C LYS A 215 -17.12 4.14 -5.62
N GLY A 216 -17.02 4.64 -6.86
CA GLY A 216 -17.32 6.02 -7.19
C GLY A 216 -16.42 6.98 -6.40
N ASN A 217 -17.03 7.84 -5.60
CA ASN A 217 -16.32 8.74 -4.67
C ASN A 217 -16.46 8.31 -3.20
N ASP A 218 -16.83 7.05 -2.96
CA ASP A 218 -16.99 6.50 -1.62
C ASP A 218 -15.80 5.62 -1.27
N LEU A 219 -15.22 5.84 -0.10
CA LEU A 219 -14.16 5.01 0.48
C LEU A 219 -14.78 3.97 1.40
N TYR A 220 -14.40 2.73 1.19
CA TYR A 220 -14.76 1.58 2.01
C TYR A 220 -13.55 1.03 2.72
N VAL A 221 -13.75 0.61 3.95
CA VAL A 221 -12.79 -0.22 4.68
C VAL A 221 -13.23 -1.68 4.64
N ILE A 222 -12.25 -2.54 4.46
CA ILE A 222 -12.42 -3.98 4.50
C ILE A 222 -12.09 -4.43 5.92
N ARG A 223 -13.05 -5.12 6.57
CA ARG A 223 -12.91 -5.62 7.94
C ARG A 223 -13.06 -7.11 8.02
N GLU A 224 -12.33 -7.69 8.92
CA GLU A 224 -12.63 -9.02 9.40
C GLU A 224 -13.71 -8.96 10.48
N THR A 225 -14.73 -9.80 10.36
CA THR A 225 -15.83 -9.90 11.33
C THR A 225 -16.06 -11.35 11.72
N GLU A 226 -16.10 -11.61 13.02
CA GLU A 226 -16.47 -12.92 13.55
C GLU A 226 -17.97 -13.09 13.54
N THR A 227 -18.44 -14.23 13.04
CA THR A 227 -19.85 -14.60 12.97
C THR A 227 -20.05 -16.00 13.53
N PRO A 228 -21.28 -16.42 13.89
CA PRO A 228 -21.55 -17.79 14.32
C PRO A 228 -21.19 -18.87 13.26
N ALA A 229 -21.12 -18.47 11.99
CA ALA A 229 -20.73 -19.34 10.87
C ALA A 229 -19.22 -19.31 10.57
N GLY A 230 -18.43 -18.59 11.36
CA GLY A 230 -17.00 -18.37 11.15
C GLY A 230 -16.68 -16.91 10.83
N ARG A 231 -15.43 -16.65 10.49
CA ARG A 231 -14.95 -15.31 10.13
C ARG A 231 -15.26 -15.00 8.68
N LYS A 232 -15.55 -13.74 8.38
CA LYS A 232 -15.80 -13.25 7.03
C LYS A 232 -15.33 -11.80 6.89
N PHE A 233 -15.17 -11.36 5.65
CA PHE A 233 -14.98 -9.94 5.35
C PHE A 233 -16.32 -9.20 5.33
N THR A 234 -16.28 -7.96 5.80
CA THR A 234 -17.35 -6.98 5.66
C THR A 234 -16.75 -5.68 5.10
N LEU A 235 -17.54 -4.98 4.30
CA LEU A 235 -17.18 -3.71 3.68
C LEU A 235 -18.01 -2.62 4.33
N GLU A 236 -17.34 -1.66 4.95
CA GLU A 236 -18.00 -0.53 5.61
C GLU A 236 -17.63 0.77 4.88
N ARG A 237 -18.65 1.49 4.40
CA ARG A 237 -18.43 2.81 3.83
C ARG A 237 -18.08 3.80 4.93
N CYS A 238 -16.87 4.33 4.89
CA CYS A 238 -16.35 5.23 5.92
C CYS A 238 -16.33 6.71 5.50
N LEU A 239 -16.18 7.02 4.22
CA LEU A 239 -16.18 8.38 3.70
C LEU A 239 -16.95 8.45 2.37
N THR A 240 -17.49 9.64 2.08
CA THR A 240 -18.10 9.99 0.79
C THR A 240 -17.47 11.28 0.26
N GLY A 241 -17.43 11.47 -1.06
CA GLY A 241 -16.83 12.65 -1.68
C GLY A 241 -15.29 12.64 -1.64
N VAL A 242 -14.71 11.45 -1.70
CA VAL A 242 -13.26 11.24 -1.80
C VAL A 242 -12.81 11.49 -3.23
N THR A 243 -11.70 12.21 -3.41
CA THR A 243 -11.11 12.46 -4.73
C THR A 243 -9.76 11.78 -4.93
N GLU A 244 -9.01 11.56 -3.87
CA GLU A 244 -7.73 10.85 -3.90
C GLU A 244 -7.51 10.11 -2.58
N VAL A 245 -6.87 8.97 -2.64
CA VAL A 245 -6.43 8.21 -1.46
C VAL A 245 -4.93 7.97 -1.57
N TYR A 246 -4.24 8.30 -0.51
CA TYR A 246 -2.80 8.07 -0.32
C TYR A 246 -2.60 7.04 0.80
N ALA A 247 -1.37 6.71 1.11
CA ALA A 247 -1.06 5.83 2.23
C ALA A 247 -1.47 6.48 3.58
N GLY A 248 -2.66 6.12 4.09
CA GLY A 248 -3.19 6.62 5.36
C GLY A 248 -3.83 8.03 5.33
N ILE A 249 -3.90 8.67 4.18
CA ILE A 249 -4.42 10.03 4.00
C ILE A 249 -5.42 10.05 2.85
N VAL A 250 -6.48 10.84 3.00
CA VAL A 250 -7.55 10.98 2.03
C VAL A 250 -7.73 12.45 1.66
N ARG A 251 -7.87 12.76 0.38
CA ARG A 251 -8.29 14.07 -0.11
C ARG A 251 -9.76 14.07 -0.43
N MET A 252 -10.46 15.06 0.07
CA MET A 252 -11.89 15.26 -0.13
C MET A 252 -12.17 16.21 -1.29
N ALA A 253 -13.37 16.12 -1.87
CA ALA A 253 -13.81 17.00 -2.95
C ALA A 253 -13.84 18.50 -2.60
N ASP A 254 -13.94 18.85 -1.33
CA ASP A 254 -13.85 20.21 -0.82
C ASP A 254 -12.39 20.69 -0.59
N GLY A 255 -11.40 19.88 -0.96
CA GLY A 255 -9.98 20.17 -0.84
C GLY A 255 -9.38 19.84 0.53
N ARG A 256 -10.17 19.42 1.51
CA ARG A 256 -9.66 19.01 2.82
C ARG A 256 -8.87 17.70 2.72
N PHE A 257 -7.86 17.57 3.57
CA PHE A 257 -7.16 16.32 3.80
C PHE A 257 -7.58 15.74 5.15
N LEU A 258 -7.80 14.43 5.16
CA LEU A 258 -8.12 13.67 6.35
C LEU A 258 -7.04 12.58 6.54
N ALA A 259 -6.57 12.40 7.76
CA ALA A 259 -5.73 11.27 8.13
C ALA A 259 -6.50 10.31 9.02
N LEU A 260 -6.19 9.04 8.91
CA LEU A 260 -6.64 8.04 9.85
C LEU A 260 -6.05 8.35 11.23
N ASP A 261 -6.90 8.53 12.22
CA ASP A 261 -6.50 8.70 13.62
C ASP A 261 -6.44 7.32 14.29
N THR A 262 -5.23 6.88 14.61
CA THR A 262 -4.97 5.59 15.25
C THR A 262 -4.82 5.68 16.77
N THR A 263 -5.10 6.82 17.38
CA THR A 263 -4.95 7.02 18.84
C THR A 263 -5.95 6.21 19.66
N ASP A 264 -7.12 5.90 19.08
CA ASP A 264 -8.10 5.00 19.67
C ASP A 264 -8.21 3.74 18.79
N ALA A 265 -7.74 2.60 19.30
CA ALA A 265 -7.78 1.34 18.58
C ALA A 265 -9.21 0.76 18.43
N GLU A 266 -10.14 1.17 19.32
CA GLU A 266 -11.53 0.67 19.28
C GLU A 266 -12.41 1.49 18.35
N THR A 267 -12.12 2.79 18.20
CA THR A 267 -12.89 3.73 17.36
C THR A 267 -12.00 4.63 16.52
N PRO A 268 -11.28 4.10 15.55
CA PRO A 268 -10.46 4.95 14.70
C PRO A 268 -11.34 5.94 13.93
N ALA A 269 -10.98 7.18 14.00
CA ALA A 269 -11.66 8.28 13.34
C ALA A 269 -10.72 8.90 12.29
N PHE A 270 -11.30 9.60 11.32
CA PHE A 270 -10.53 10.48 10.45
C PHE A 270 -10.42 11.86 11.10
N ARG A 271 -9.20 12.38 11.19
CA ARG A 271 -8.97 13.76 11.62
C ARG A 271 -8.57 14.65 10.45
N ALA A 272 -9.07 15.89 10.48
CA ALA A 272 -8.67 16.87 9.48
C ALA A 272 -7.18 17.24 9.62
N LEU A 273 -6.49 17.31 8.49
CA LEU A 273 -5.12 17.78 8.39
C LEU A 273 -5.09 19.14 7.70
N SER A 274 -4.29 20.05 8.23
CA SER A 274 -3.99 21.32 7.58
C SER A 274 -2.76 21.14 6.70
N LEU A 275 -2.95 20.77 5.45
CA LEU A 275 -1.89 20.57 4.47
C LEU A 275 -1.92 21.67 3.41
N PRO A 276 -0.76 21.96 2.76
CA PRO A 276 -0.71 22.82 1.60
C PRO A 276 -1.55 22.29 0.43
N GLU A 277 -2.13 23.18 -0.36
CA GLU A 277 -2.96 22.81 -1.51
C GLU A 277 -2.20 22.14 -2.65
N ASP A 278 -0.88 22.37 -2.74
CA ASP A 278 0.01 21.87 -3.78
C ASP A 278 0.63 20.48 -3.48
N ILE A 279 0.01 19.72 -2.55
CA ILE A 279 0.39 18.34 -2.27
C ILE A 279 0.12 17.48 -3.50
N THR A 280 1.12 16.75 -3.95
CA THR A 280 1.04 15.76 -5.04
C THR A 280 0.98 14.34 -4.53
N TYR A 281 1.54 14.08 -3.36
CA TYR A 281 1.43 12.81 -2.65
C TYR A 281 1.67 12.98 -1.14
N ALA A 282 1.11 12.09 -0.35
CA ALA A 282 1.30 12.04 1.09
C ALA A 282 1.39 10.58 1.57
N CYS A 283 2.21 10.33 2.59
CA CYS A 283 2.32 9.02 3.20
C CYS A 283 2.33 9.20 4.73
N LEU A 284 1.47 8.45 5.41
CA LEU A 284 1.42 8.42 6.86
C LEU A 284 2.00 7.10 7.34
N SER A 285 3.19 7.16 7.94
CA SER A 285 3.82 6.04 8.64
C SER A 285 4.04 6.42 10.11
N ASP A 286 5.21 6.24 10.67
CA ASP A 286 5.62 6.85 11.94
C ASP A 286 5.75 8.38 11.85
N ARG A 287 5.81 8.91 10.64
CA ARG A 287 5.87 10.34 10.30
C ARG A 287 4.93 10.65 9.14
N LEU A 288 4.49 11.90 9.07
CA LEU A 288 3.80 12.41 7.90
C LEU A 288 4.83 12.89 6.87
N LEU A 289 4.87 12.21 5.75
CA LEU A 289 5.70 12.58 4.60
C LEU A 289 4.84 13.28 3.56
N LEU A 290 5.34 14.35 2.97
CA LEU A 290 4.64 15.14 1.97
C LEU A 290 5.53 15.36 0.75
N GLN A 291 4.93 15.25 -0.43
CA GLN A 291 5.53 15.67 -1.69
C GLN A 291 4.73 16.83 -2.26
N ARG A 292 5.39 17.90 -2.70
CA ARG A 292 4.77 19.14 -3.18
C ARG A 292 5.29 19.49 -4.55
N GLY A 293 4.37 19.61 -5.53
CA GLY A 293 4.72 20.00 -6.89
C GLY A 293 5.87 19.18 -7.50
N GLY A 294 5.93 17.87 -7.14
CA GLY A 294 7.02 16.98 -7.54
C GLY A 294 8.36 17.23 -6.87
N LYS A 295 8.44 18.08 -5.85
CA LYS A 295 9.65 18.30 -5.04
C LYS A 295 9.42 17.76 -3.63
N ARG A 296 10.42 17.05 -3.11
CA ARG A 296 10.45 16.71 -1.69
C ARG A 296 10.40 18.00 -0.86
N SER A 297 9.47 18.09 0.05
CA SER A 297 9.50 19.16 1.03
C SER A 297 10.46 18.75 2.16
N ASP A 298 11.50 19.54 2.42
CA ASP A 298 12.46 19.34 3.51
C ASP A 298 11.84 19.53 4.91
N LYS A 299 10.53 19.67 4.99
CA LYS A 299 9.81 19.77 6.26
C LYS A 299 9.08 18.48 6.53
N THR A 300 9.80 17.53 7.07
CA THR A 300 9.20 16.43 7.84
C THR A 300 8.53 17.05 9.06
N THR A 301 7.24 17.33 8.95
CA THR A 301 6.47 17.75 10.13
C THR A 301 6.13 16.48 10.89
N ILE A 302 6.85 16.25 11.98
CA ILE A 302 6.48 15.23 12.98
C ILE A 302 5.16 15.71 13.60
N LEU A 303 4.09 14.92 13.45
CA LEU A 303 2.83 15.14 14.17
C LEU A 303 2.87 14.44 15.52
#